data_9ff36e415733bd1b30d374e7eaa4aed3
#
_entry.id   9ff36e415733bd1b30d374e7eaa4aed3
#
_cell.length_a   1.000
_cell.length_b   1.000
_cell.length_c   1.000
_cell.angle_alpha   90.00
_cell.angle_beta   90.00
_cell.angle_gamma   90.00
#
_symmetry.space_group_name_H-M   'P 1'
#
loop_
_entity.id
_entity.type
_entity.pdbx_description
1 polymer ?
#
loop_
_entity_poly.entity_id
_entity_poly.type
_entity_poly.pdbx_seq_one_letter_code
_entity_poly.pdbx_strand_id
1 'polypeptide(L)'
;VNQYGVDNLEIGSLISWAMELYEKGILTSKDTDGIDLRFGNDEALIEMIHHVCKRDTWLGDVLADGGLLAAQKIGKDSLKYMVHVKGMSHLGSDERATPGLALNAAMASRGSDHLRSRPAIDLYHLPEPVLRKIYGTPVPYDGPLSPDQREYVGKAWMVHWQETCFMGVDCLGTCKYHTTFLGATLPNFEDWSKVLYYNTGLEMSPKELWEVAERCNMIERLFNLREGMKKDDPLKGEMLVDRYFDEPCRLGAPDVVGATLDRKKFEEMRAEFYQHKGCDKDGIPTPQTLKRLGLEAFDNEPARL
;
A
#
# COMPACT_ATOMS: atom_id res chain seq x y z
N VAL A 1 -10.96 9.38 18.09
CA VAL A 1 -9.83 9.51 17.19
C VAL A 1 -9.85 10.89 16.53
N ASN A 2 -10.88 11.26 15.77
CA ASN A 2 -10.96 12.55 15.06
C ASN A 2 -10.81 13.77 15.99
N GLN A 3 -11.39 13.72 17.20
CA GLN A 3 -11.26 14.81 18.20
C GLN A 3 -9.81 15.03 18.67
N TYR A 4 -8.98 13.99 18.64
CA TYR A 4 -7.57 14.07 18.99
C TYR A 4 -6.66 14.40 17.80
N GLY A 5 -7.18 14.38 16.57
CA GLY A 5 -6.39 14.64 15.37
C GLY A 5 -5.38 13.55 15.05
N VAL A 6 -5.64 12.29 15.44
CA VAL A 6 -4.76 11.15 15.15
C VAL A 6 -5.31 10.30 14.02
N ASP A 7 -4.41 9.59 13.31
CA ASP A 7 -4.77 8.68 12.23
C ASP A 7 -5.55 7.47 12.77
N ASN A 8 -6.74 7.24 12.19
CA ASN A 8 -7.64 6.18 12.66
C ASN A 8 -7.15 4.78 12.31
N LEU A 9 -6.48 4.63 11.15
CA LEU A 9 -5.97 3.33 10.71
C LEU A 9 -4.73 2.95 11.53
N GLU A 10 -3.78 3.88 11.69
CA GLU A 10 -2.56 3.65 12.46
C GLU A 10 -2.85 3.31 13.91
N ILE A 11 -3.68 4.12 14.62
CA ILE A 11 -3.98 3.85 16.02
C ILE A 11 -4.72 2.53 16.24
N GLY A 12 -5.64 2.18 15.33
CA GLY A 12 -6.35 0.90 15.39
C GLY A 12 -5.40 -0.28 15.19
N SER A 13 -4.50 -0.20 14.23
CA SER A 13 -3.50 -1.23 13.96
C SER A 13 -2.49 -1.38 15.09
N LEU A 14 -2.03 -0.28 15.68
CA LEU A 14 -1.11 -0.31 16.82
C LEU A 14 -1.73 -0.94 18.06
N ILE A 15 -2.97 -0.58 18.38
CA ILE A 15 -3.66 -1.16 19.53
C ILE A 15 -3.98 -2.64 19.27
N SER A 16 -4.37 -3.03 18.05
CA SER A 16 -4.56 -4.44 17.68
C SER A 16 -3.28 -5.25 17.81
N TRP A 17 -2.15 -4.70 17.40
CA TRP A 17 -0.86 -5.31 17.63
C TRP A 17 -0.53 -5.44 19.12
N ALA A 18 -0.80 -4.41 19.93
CA ALA A 18 -0.61 -4.47 21.38
C ALA A 18 -1.52 -5.53 22.04
N MET A 19 -2.76 -5.69 21.56
CA MET A 19 -3.67 -6.77 21.99
C MET A 19 -3.07 -8.16 21.69
N GLU A 20 -2.53 -8.37 20.49
CA GLU A 20 -1.85 -9.61 20.15
C GLU A 20 -0.64 -9.86 21.06
N LEU A 21 0.17 -8.84 21.33
CA LEU A 21 1.31 -8.96 22.26
C LEU A 21 0.86 -9.31 23.68
N TYR A 22 -0.27 -8.77 24.13
CA TYR A 22 -0.85 -9.07 25.42
C TYR A 22 -1.35 -10.53 25.50
N GLU A 23 -2.08 -11.00 24.50
CA GLU A 23 -2.53 -12.40 24.43
C GLU A 23 -1.38 -13.41 24.35
N LYS A 24 -0.25 -12.99 23.77
CA LYS A 24 1.00 -13.80 23.73
C LYS A 24 1.83 -13.72 25.02
N GLY A 25 1.42 -12.90 26.00
CA GLY A 25 2.16 -12.68 27.23
C GLY A 25 3.48 -11.91 27.08
N ILE A 26 3.68 -11.25 25.94
CA ILE A 26 4.80 -10.33 25.70
C ILE A 26 4.58 -9.03 26.47
N LEU A 27 3.34 -8.49 26.41
CA LEU A 27 2.84 -7.47 27.32
C LEU A 27 2.05 -8.14 28.45
N THR A 28 2.10 -7.57 29.62
CA THR A 28 1.42 -8.05 30.82
C THR A 28 0.48 -7.00 31.37
N SER A 29 -0.40 -7.38 32.32
CA SER A 29 -1.28 -6.44 33.03
C SER A 29 -0.50 -5.28 33.69
N LYS A 30 0.77 -5.49 34.04
CA LYS A 30 1.63 -4.42 34.57
C LYS A 30 2.00 -3.40 33.47
N ASP A 31 2.23 -3.88 32.25
CA ASP A 31 2.61 -3.02 31.13
C ASP A 31 1.41 -2.21 30.59
N THR A 32 0.18 -2.67 30.87
CA THR A 32 -1.08 -2.06 30.44
C THR A 32 -1.79 -1.30 31.56
N ASP A 33 -1.12 -1.05 32.69
CA ASP A 33 -1.73 -0.41 33.89
C ASP A 33 -3.02 -1.08 34.35
N GLY A 34 -3.13 -2.40 34.21
CA GLY A 34 -4.26 -3.22 34.64
C GLY A 34 -5.36 -3.38 33.57
N ILE A 35 -5.25 -2.75 32.43
CA ILE A 35 -6.20 -2.91 31.33
C ILE A 35 -6.10 -4.35 30.79
N ASP A 36 -7.25 -5.03 30.68
CA ASP A 36 -7.37 -6.36 30.05
C ASP A 36 -7.39 -6.22 28.53
N LEU A 37 -6.20 -6.05 27.93
CA LEU A 37 -6.01 -5.68 26.53
C LEU A 37 -6.12 -6.88 25.59
N ARG A 38 -7.27 -7.58 25.58
CA ARG A 38 -7.56 -8.73 24.70
C ARG A 38 -8.46 -8.33 23.55
N PHE A 39 -8.34 -9.05 22.43
CA PHE A 39 -9.29 -8.89 21.32
C PHE A 39 -10.72 -9.12 21.78
N GLY A 40 -11.65 -8.29 21.30
CA GLY A 40 -13.06 -8.31 21.68
C GLY A 40 -13.40 -7.47 22.91
N ASN A 41 -12.41 -6.87 23.58
CA ASN A 41 -12.63 -5.89 24.64
C ASN A 41 -12.62 -4.47 24.07
N ASP A 42 -13.78 -3.97 23.68
CA ASP A 42 -13.97 -2.63 23.10
C ASP A 42 -13.78 -1.50 24.11
N GLU A 43 -14.07 -1.73 25.37
CA GLU A 43 -13.78 -0.76 26.45
C GLU A 43 -12.26 -0.54 26.57
N ALA A 44 -11.48 -1.61 26.59
CA ALA A 44 -10.02 -1.54 26.61
C ALA A 44 -9.45 -0.83 25.37
N LEU A 45 -10.03 -1.07 24.19
CA LEU A 45 -9.67 -0.36 22.96
C LEU A 45 -9.87 1.16 23.10
N ILE A 46 -11.03 1.57 23.58
CA ILE A 46 -11.37 3.00 23.77
C ILE A 46 -10.45 3.64 24.80
N GLU A 47 -10.21 2.96 25.91
CA GLU A 47 -9.31 3.43 26.96
C GLU A 47 -7.87 3.60 26.44
N MET A 48 -7.36 2.63 25.70
CA MET A 48 -6.04 2.73 25.06
C MET A 48 -5.94 3.86 24.04
N ILE A 49 -6.99 4.16 23.28
CA ILE A 49 -7.01 5.34 22.40
C ILE A 49 -6.76 6.61 23.20
N HIS A 50 -7.42 6.76 24.35
CA HIS A 50 -7.22 7.93 25.23
C HIS A 50 -5.78 7.98 25.75
N HIS A 51 -5.22 6.86 26.21
CA HIS A 51 -3.86 6.81 26.73
C HIS A 51 -2.80 7.10 25.65
N VAL A 52 -2.96 6.57 24.44
CA VAL A 52 -2.08 6.88 23.31
C VAL A 52 -2.12 8.38 22.97
N CYS A 53 -3.32 8.95 22.91
CA CYS A 53 -3.47 10.37 22.56
C CYS A 53 -2.95 11.33 23.65
N LYS A 54 -3.05 10.94 24.94
CA LYS A 54 -2.61 11.75 26.07
C LYS A 54 -1.17 11.47 26.49
N ARG A 55 -0.61 10.34 26.12
CA ARG A 55 0.72 9.85 26.54
C ARG A 55 0.85 9.77 28.08
N ASP A 56 -0.22 9.40 28.78
CA ASP A 56 -0.32 9.43 30.23
C ASP A 56 -0.08 8.07 30.92
N THR A 57 0.15 7.02 30.14
CA THR A 57 0.61 5.70 30.60
C THR A 57 1.86 5.28 29.82
N TRP A 58 2.62 4.30 30.37
CA TRP A 58 3.81 3.80 29.69
C TRP A 58 3.48 3.27 28.31
N LEU A 59 2.49 2.38 28.18
CA LEU A 59 2.14 1.78 26.89
C LEU A 59 1.55 2.82 25.93
N GLY A 60 0.73 3.75 26.44
CA GLY A 60 0.19 4.85 25.66
C GLY A 60 1.28 5.72 25.04
N ASP A 61 2.28 6.14 25.82
CA ASP A 61 3.42 6.92 25.32
C ASP A 61 4.27 6.13 24.32
N VAL A 62 4.49 4.85 24.59
CA VAL A 62 5.25 3.96 23.69
C VAL A 62 4.57 3.84 22.33
N LEU A 63 3.26 3.57 22.30
CA LEU A 63 2.50 3.41 21.06
C LEU A 63 2.35 4.73 20.28
N ALA A 64 2.29 5.86 20.98
CA ALA A 64 2.17 7.18 20.36
C ALA A 64 3.36 7.59 19.48
N ASP A 65 4.51 6.93 19.62
CA ASP A 65 5.70 7.13 18.77
C ASP A 65 5.66 6.31 17.45
N GLY A 66 4.61 5.52 17.25
CA GLY A 66 4.45 4.64 16.10
C GLY A 66 5.12 3.27 16.27
N GLY A 67 4.70 2.31 15.42
CA GLY A 67 4.97 0.90 15.64
C GLY A 67 6.44 0.49 15.69
N LEU A 68 7.30 1.03 14.82
CA LEU A 68 8.73 0.66 14.83
C LEU A 68 9.42 1.09 16.12
N LEU A 69 9.19 2.33 16.58
CA LEU A 69 9.79 2.83 17.81
C LEU A 69 9.18 2.12 19.04
N ALA A 70 7.88 1.84 18.99
CA ALA A 70 7.21 1.05 20.01
C ALA A 70 7.81 -0.36 20.11
N ALA A 71 8.04 -1.03 19.00
CA ALA A 71 8.65 -2.36 18.98
C ALA A 71 10.05 -2.37 19.58
N GLN A 72 10.86 -1.33 19.32
CA GLN A 72 12.19 -1.18 19.94
C GLN A 72 12.09 -1.02 21.46
N LYS A 73 11.14 -0.23 21.95
CA LYS A 73 10.94 0.01 23.39
C LYS A 73 10.36 -1.20 24.13
N ILE A 74 9.42 -1.92 23.51
CA ILE A 74 8.83 -3.15 24.06
C ILE A 74 9.87 -4.29 24.04
N GLY A 75 10.66 -4.40 22.98
CA GLY A 75 11.63 -5.49 22.81
C GLY A 75 10.95 -6.84 22.63
N LYS A 76 11.58 -7.92 23.14
CA LYS A 76 11.03 -9.29 23.18
C LYS A 76 10.52 -9.80 21.81
N ASP A 77 11.21 -9.43 20.73
CA ASP A 77 10.84 -9.75 19.34
C ASP A 77 9.42 -9.29 18.93
N SER A 78 8.90 -8.26 19.60
CA SER A 78 7.54 -7.74 19.36
C SER A 78 7.30 -7.30 17.92
N LEU A 79 8.33 -6.79 17.23
CA LEU A 79 8.26 -6.40 15.81
C LEU A 79 7.80 -7.55 14.90
N LYS A 80 8.14 -8.79 15.23
CA LYS A 80 7.73 -9.99 14.48
C LYS A 80 6.21 -10.10 14.30
N TYR A 81 5.43 -9.53 15.22
CA TYR A 81 3.98 -9.59 15.21
C TYR A 81 3.33 -8.35 14.59
N MET A 82 4.10 -7.31 14.34
CA MET A 82 3.60 -6.11 13.69
C MET A 82 3.49 -6.33 12.18
N VAL A 83 2.30 -6.07 11.63
CA VAL A 83 2.12 -6.04 10.18
C VAL A 83 2.37 -4.62 9.69
N HIS A 84 3.40 -4.43 8.88
CA HIS A 84 3.81 -3.12 8.36
C HIS A 84 4.48 -3.22 7.01
N VAL A 85 4.54 -2.09 6.30
CA VAL A 85 5.43 -1.88 5.15
C VAL A 85 6.08 -0.52 5.32
N LYS A 86 7.39 -0.44 5.15
CA LYS A 86 8.17 0.81 5.33
C LYS A 86 7.91 1.49 6.69
N GLY A 87 7.61 0.70 7.72
CA GLY A 87 7.34 1.20 9.06
C GLY A 87 5.93 1.72 9.32
N MET A 88 5.11 1.88 8.31
CA MET A 88 3.70 2.22 8.45
C MET A 88 2.90 0.96 8.75
N SER A 89 2.12 0.97 9.83
CA SER A 89 1.25 -0.15 10.17
C SER A 89 0.22 -0.42 9.08
N HIS A 90 -0.09 -1.69 8.86
CA HIS A 90 -1.06 -2.07 7.85
C HIS A 90 -2.48 -1.79 8.34
N LEU A 91 -3.36 -1.41 7.41
CA LEU A 91 -4.79 -1.27 7.72
C LEU A 91 -5.39 -2.65 8.09
N GLY A 92 -6.56 -2.65 8.73
CA GLY A 92 -7.23 -3.86 9.20
C GLY A 92 -7.84 -4.73 8.09
N SER A 93 -7.08 -4.98 7.01
CA SER A 93 -7.42 -5.94 5.95
C SER A 93 -6.35 -7.04 5.87
N ASP A 94 -6.70 -8.14 5.20
CA ASP A 94 -5.83 -9.30 5.06
C ASP A 94 -5.71 -9.66 3.58
N GLU A 95 -4.54 -9.38 3.01
CA GLU A 95 -4.27 -9.55 1.58
C GLU A 95 -3.70 -10.92 1.21
N ARG A 96 -3.67 -11.89 2.14
CA ARG A 96 -3.16 -13.24 1.86
C ARG A 96 -3.91 -13.97 0.75
N ALA A 97 -5.15 -13.60 0.51
CA ALA A 97 -5.98 -14.13 -0.58
C ALA A 97 -6.08 -13.20 -1.80
N THR A 98 -5.44 -12.01 -1.77
CA THR A 98 -5.55 -10.99 -2.83
C THR A 98 -4.15 -10.47 -3.22
N PRO A 99 -3.39 -11.23 -4.04
CA PRO A 99 -2.02 -10.88 -4.42
C PRO A 99 -1.85 -9.48 -5.02
N GLY A 100 -2.85 -8.97 -5.76
CA GLY A 100 -2.81 -7.61 -6.30
C GLY A 100 -2.79 -6.55 -5.21
N LEU A 101 -3.64 -6.67 -4.20
CA LEU A 101 -3.66 -5.74 -3.07
C LEU A 101 -2.41 -5.89 -2.20
N ALA A 102 -1.91 -7.13 -2.03
CA ALA A 102 -0.64 -7.40 -1.35
C ALA A 102 0.54 -6.72 -2.06
N LEU A 103 0.61 -6.80 -3.39
CA LEU A 103 1.61 -6.09 -4.18
C LEU A 103 1.46 -4.57 -4.01
N ASN A 104 0.24 -4.03 -4.08
CA ASN A 104 0.01 -2.62 -3.82
C ASN A 104 0.57 -2.18 -2.45
N ALA A 105 0.28 -2.93 -1.38
CA ALA A 105 0.76 -2.61 -0.04
C ALA A 105 2.31 -2.55 0.01
N ALA A 106 2.99 -3.52 -0.62
CA ALA A 106 4.45 -3.54 -0.68
C ALA A 106 5.03 -2.38 -1.50
N MET A 107 4.38 -2.04 -2.63
CA MET A 107 4.91 -1.07 -3.61
C MET A 107 4.54 0.38 -3.30
N ALA A 108 3.51 0.62 -2.48
CA ALA A 108 3.04 1.97 -2.15
C ALA A 108 4.18 2.85 -1.62
N SER A 109 4.33 4.05 -2.17
CA SER A 109 5.48 4.92 -1.94
C SER A 109 5.68 5.31 -0.48
N ARG A 110 4.62 5.48 0.29
CA ARG A 110 4.68 5.92 1.70
C ARG A 110 4.57 4.78 2.73
N GLY A 111 4.38 3.55 2.31
CA GLY A 111 4.21 2.41 3.22
C GLY A 111 2.92 1.65 2.93
N SER A 112 2.39 0.93 3.90
CA SER A 112 1.20 0.08 3.77
C SER A 112 -0.07 0.92 3.54
N ASP A 113 -0.33 1.29 2.29
CA ASP A 113 -1.39 2.22 1.93
C ASP A 113 -2.18 1.76 0.69
N HIS A 114 -3.47 1.53 0.87
CA HIS A 114 -4.38 1.14 -0.20
C HIS A 114 -4.79 2.30 -1.13
N LEU A 115 -4.48 3.56 -0.76
CA LEU A 115 -4.82 4.75 -1.56
C LEU A 115 -3.73 5.13 -2.56
N ARG A 116 -2.65 4.35 -2.66
CA ARG A 116 -1.63 4.53 -3.69
C ARG A 116 -1.90 3.69 -4.93
N SER A 117 -2.49 2.52 -4.75
CA SER A 117 -3.03 1.68 -5.82
C SER A 117 -4.02 0.69 -5.20
N ARG A 118 -5.14 0.48 -5.80
CA ARG A 118 -6.07 -0.60 -5.42
C ARG A 118 -6.80 -1.08 -6.66
N PRO A 119 -6.34 -2.16 -7.29
CA PRO A 119 -7.00 -2.69 -8.47
C PRO A 119 -8.47 -2.98 -8.23
N ALA A 120 -9.34 -2.52 -9.13
CA ALA A 120 -10.78 -2.71 -9.01
C ALA A 120 -11.19 -4.19 -8.90
N ILE A 121 -10.38 -5.09 -9.47
CA ILE A 121 -10.60 -6.54 -9.41
C ILE A 121 -10.57 -7.08 -7.97
N ASP A 122 -9.88 -6.42 -7.05
CA ASP A 122 -9.83 -6.85 -5.66
C ASP A 122 -11.15 -6.58 -4.89
N LEU A 123 -12.01 -5.74 -5.47
CA LEU A 123 -13.33 -5.42 -4.92
C LEU A 123 -14.48 -6.05 -5.70
N TYR A 124 -14.29 -6.26 -7.00
CA TYR A 124 -15.35 -6.66 -7.91
C TYR A 124 -14.90 -7.79 -8.82
N HIS A 125 -15.72 -8.80 -8.98
CA HIS A 125 -15.53 -9.86 -9.97
C HIS A 125 -15.84 -9.31 -11.37
N LEU A 126 -14.86 -8.74 -12.04
CA LEU A 126 -15.00 -8.17 -13.37
C LEU A 126 -14.59 -9.18 -14.44
N PRO A 127 -15.40 -9.41 -15.48
CA PRO A 127 -15.03 -10.31 -16.55
C PRO A 127 -13.87 -9.73 -17.40
N GLU A 128 -13.07 -10.61 -18.01
CA GLU A 128 -11.87 -10.21 -18.77
C GLU A 128 -12.11 -9.08 -19.80
N PRO A 129 -13.20 -9.07 -20.59
CA PRO A 129 -13.44 -7.96 -21.52
C PRO A 129 -13.55 -6.58 -20.84
N VAL A 130 -14.07 -6.54 -19.62
CA VAL A 130 -14.17 -5.31 -18.82
C VAL A 130 -12.79 -4.92 -18.30
N LEU A 131 -12.00 -5.89 -17.82
CA LEU A 131 -10.61 -5.65 -17.42
C LEU A 131 -9.78 -5.11 -18.57
N ARG A 132 -9.92 -5.69 -19.78
CA ARG A 132 -9.25 -5.19 -20.99
C ARG A 132 -9.60 -3.75 -21.30
N LYS A 133 -10.85 -3.36 -21.15
CA LYS A 133 -11.29 -2.00 -21.37
C LYS A 133 -10.69 -1.03 -20.34
N ILE A 134 -10.64 -1.43 -19.07
CA ILE A 134 -10.07 -0.58 -18.01
C ILE A 134 -8.57 -0.47 -18.17
N TYR A 135 -7.86 -1.59 -18.13
CA TYR A 135 -6.41 -1.66 -18.03
C TYR A 135 -5.67 -1.57 -19.38
N GLY A 136 -6.41 -1.43 -20.49
CA GLY A 136 -5.89 -1.20 -21.83
C GLY A 136 -5.99 0.27 -22.30
N THR A 137 -6.40 1.20 -21.45
CA THR A 137 -6.51 2.64 -21.76
C THR A 137 -5.90 3.48 -20.63
N PRO A 138 -5.25 4.62 -20.89
CA PRO A 138 -4.97 5.23 -22.20
C PRO A 138 -3.76 4.61 -22.90
N VAL A 139 -3.07 3.66 -22.26
CA VAL A 139 -1.92 2.95 -22.79
C VAL A 139 -2.35 1.51 -23.12
N PRO A 140 -2.18 1.05 -24.37
CA PRO A 140 -2.52 -0.33 -24.75
C PRO A 140 -1.76 -1.35 -23.91
N TYR A 141 -2.46 -2.40 -23.48
CA TYR A 141 -1.88 -3.56 -22.82
C TYR A 141 -2.54 -4.83 -23.36
N ASP A 142 -1.74 -5.70 -23.95
CA ASP A 142 -2.12 -6.96 -24.59
C ASP A 142 -1.64 -8.20 -23.81
N GLY A 143 -0.95 -7.99 -22.67
CA GLY A 143 -0.54 -9.06 -21.76
C GLY A 143 -1.72 -9.76 -21.08
N PRO A 144 -1.48 -10.84 -20.35
CA PRO A 144 -2.54 -11.59 -19.67
C PRO A 144 -3.20 -10.80 -18.55
N LEU A 145 -4.53 -10.94 -18.41
CA LEU A 145 -5.32 -10.36 -17.31
C LEU A 145 -6.23 -11.45 -16.74
N SER A 146 -6.01 -11.85 -15.48
CA SER A 146 -6.90 -12.79 -14.81
C SER A 146 -8.04 -12.09 -14.09
N PRO A 147 -9.30 -12.53 -14.27
CA PRO A 147 -10.45 -12.07 -13.50
C PRO A 147 -10.51 -12.64 -12.07
N ASP A 148 -9.72 -13.66 -11.75
CA ASP A 148 -9.64 -14.20 -10.39
C ASP A 148 -8.76 -13.31 -9.51
N GLN A 149 -9.32 -12.76 -8.45
CA GLN A 149 -8.59 -11.90 -7.52
C GLN A 149 -7.47 -12.63 -6.77
N ARG A 150 -7.52 -13.98 -6.68
CA ARG A 150 -6.52 -14.81 -5.98
C ARG A 150 -5.35 -15.21 -6.87
N GLU A 151 -5.44 -15.02 -8.16
CA GLU A 151 -4.35 -15.29 -9.10
C GLU A 151 -3.36 -14.12 -9.19
N TYR A 152 -2.11 -14.45 -9.53
CA TYR A 152 -1.01 -13.49 -9.68
C TYR A 152 -0.96 -12.89 -11.09
N VAL A 153 -1.54 -13.59 -12.07
CA VAL A 153 -1.47 -13.25 -13.50
C VAL A 153 -2.06 -11.87 -13.78
N GLY A 154 -1.25 -10.98 -14.36
CA GLY A 154 -1.64 -9.63 -14.76
C GLY A 154 -1.80 -8.64 -13.60
N LYS A 155 -1.63 -9.07 -12.34
CA LYS A 155 -1.78 -8.17 -11.18
C LYS A 155 -0.70 -7.09 -11.16
N ALA A 156 0.50 -7.38 -11.61
CA ALA A 156 1.57 -6.39 -11.70
C ALA A 156 1.18 -5.19 -12.57
N TRP A 157 0.61 -5.45 -13.75
CA TRP A 157 0.10 -4.39 -14.62
C TRP A 157 -1.09 -3.65 -13.99
N MET A 158 -2.06 -4.39 -13.43
CA MET A 158 -3.23 -3.78 -12.79
C MET A 158 -2.83 -2.83 -11.65
N VAL A 159 -1.85 -3.21 -10.82
CA VAL A 159 -1.33 -2.38 -9.73
C VAL A 159 -0.62 -1.15 -10.28
N HIS A 160 0.27 -1.31 -11.28
CA HIS A 160 0.96 -0.20 -11.94
C HIS A 160 -0.02 0.78 -12.60
N TRP A 161 -1.02 0.24 -13.30
CA TRP A 161 -2.06 1.06 -13.92
C TRP A 161 -2.83 1.86 -12.88
N GLN A 162 -3.23 1.21 -11.80
CA GLN A 162 -4.04 1.84 -10.76
C GLN A 162 -3.26 2.88 -9.95
N GLU A 163 -1.96 2.65 -9.68
CA GLU A 163 -1.13 3.68 -9.03
C GLU A 163 -1.01 4.93 -9.90
N THR A 164 -0.86 4.75 -11.22
CA THR A 164 -0.79 5.86 -12.17
C THR A 164 -2.14 6.59 -12.26
N CYS A 165 -3.24 5.84 -12.25
CA CYS A 165 -4.59 6.38 -12.17
C CYS A 165 -4.79 7.25 -10.91
N PHE A 166 -4.40 6.72 -9.75
CA PHE A 166 -4.54 7.43 -8.46
C PHE A 166 -3.64 8.68 -8.38
N MET A 167 -2.44 8.60 -8.93
CA MET A 167 -1.57 9.77 -9.04
C MET A 167 -2.16 10.83 -9.97
N GLY A 168 -2.77 10.42 -11.08
CA GLY A 168 -3.46 11.33 -11.99
C GLY A 168 -4.58 12.13 -11.31
N VAL A 169 -5.41 11.47 -10.50
CA VAL A 169 -6.46 12.18 -9.74
C VAL A 169 -5.89 13.03 -8.61
N ASP A 170 -4.80 12.64 -7.97
CA ASP A 170 -4.10 13.48 -6.98
C ASP A 170 -3.59 14.78 -7.66
N CYS A 171 -3.00 14.69 -8.86
CA CYS A 171 -2.56 15.84 -9.64
C CYS A 171 -3.72 16.76 -10.05
N LEU A 172 -4.90 16.20 -10.31
CA LEU A 172 -6.10 16.95 -10.69
C LEU A 172 -6.91 17.48 -9.50
N GLY A 173 -6.57 17.08 -8.27
CA GLY A 173 -7.32 17.46 -7.07
C GLY A 173 -8.70 16.83 -7.00
N THR A 174 -8.93 15.68 -7.64
CA THR A 174 -10.20 14.95 -7.62
C THR A 174 -10.19 13.81 -6.62
N CYS A 175 -11.39 13.32 -6.25
CA CYS A 175 -11.52 12.23 -5.29
C CYS A 175 -11.28 10.87 -5.95
N LYS A 176 -10.47 9.99 -5.34
CA LYS A 176 -10.19 8.64 -5.80
C LYS A 176 -11.43 7.74 -5.91
N TYR A 177 -12.45 8.01 -5.11
CA TYR A 177 -13.74 7.31 -5.20
C TYR A 177 -14.49 7.58 -6.52
N HIS A 178 -14.14 8.62 -7.27
CA HIS A 178 -14.69 8.89 -8.61
C HIS A 178 -13.80 8.34 -9.72
N THR A 179 -13.18 7.19 -9.50
CA THR A 179 -12.34 6.50 -10.47
C THR A 179 -12.83 5.07 -10.70
N THR A 180 -12.26 4.40 -11.69
CA THR A 180 -12.51 2.98 -11.98
C THR A 180 -12.27 2.05 -10.79
N PHE A 181 -11.68 2.53 -9.72
CA PHE A 181 -11.55 1.84 -8.43
C PHE A 181 -12.91 1.37 -7.88
N LEU A 182 -13.98 2.18 -8.00
CA LEU A 182 -15.32 1.80 -7.54
C LEU A 182 -16.25 1.28 -8.64
N GLY A 183 -15.82 1.27 -9.88
CA GLY A 183 -16.63 0.72 -10.97
C GLY A 183 -16.10 1.03 -12.36
N ALA A 184 -16.29 0.09 -13.25
CA ALA A 184 -15.79 0.16 -14.64
C ALA A 184 -16.36 1.31 -15.48
N THR A 185 -17.46 1.92 -15.03
CA THR A 185 -18.14 3.03 -15.72
C THR A 185 -17.78 4.40 -15.15
N LEU A 186 -16.95 4.44 -14.12
CA LEU A 186 -16.53 5.70 -13.52
C LEU A 186 -15.43 6.37 -14.35
N PRO A 187 -15.21 7.69 -14.19
CA PRO A 187 -14.25 8.46 -14.97
C PRO A 187 -12.85 7.85 -15.00
N ASN A 188 -12.21 7.96 -16.14
CA ASN A 188 -10.85 7.55 -16.42
C ASN A 188 -10.06 8.69 -17.09
N PHE A 189 -8.87 8.43 -17.61
CA PHE A 189 -8.02 9.43 -18.25
C PHE A 189 -8.67 10.16 -19.43
N GLU A 190 -9.55 9.50 -20.18
CA GLU A 190 -10.29 10.15 -21.30
C GLU A 190 -11.25 11.21 -20.78
N ASP A 191 -11.95 10.92 -19.69
CA ASP A 191 -12.89 11.85 -19.09
C ASP A 191 -12.16 12.99 -18.38
N TRP A 192 -11.08 12.67 -17.65
CA TRP A 192 -10.30 13.69 -16.94
C TRP A 192 -9.59 14.66 -17.87
N SER A 193 -9.13 14.20 -19.02
CA SER A 193 -8.58 15.05 -20.08
C SER A 193 -9.60 16.11 -20.52
N LYS A 194 -10.86 15.72 -20.74
CA LYS A 194 -11.95 16.63 -21.06
C LYS A 194 -12.28 17.58 -19.90
N VAL A 195 -12.36 17.03 -18.67
CA VAL A 195 -12.62 17.84 -17.46
C VAL A 195 -11.54 18.89 -17.27
N LEU A 196 -10.27 18.54 -17.45
CA LEU A 196 -9.15 19.48 -17.39
C LEU A 196 -9.32 20.61 -18.39
N TYR A 197 -9.59 20.27 -19.66
CA TYR A 197 -9.79 21.26 -20.71
C TYR A 197 -10.96 22.21 -20.40
N TYR A 198 -12.12 21.67 -20.05
CA TYR A 198 -13.30 22.50 -19.78
C TYR A 198 -13.17 23.40 -18.55
N ASN A 199 -12.38 23.01 -17.55
CA ASN A 199 -12.19 23.81 -16.35
C ASN A 199 -11.05 24.84 -16.45
N THR A 200 -10.01 24.55 -17.24
CA THR A 200 -8.77 25.35 -17.22
C THR A 200 -8.36 25.88 -18.59
N GLY A 201 -8.91 25.35 -19.68
CA GLY A 201 -8.45 25.60 -21.04
C GLY A 201 -7.16 24.87 -21.41
N LEU A 202 -6.56 24.09 -20.48
CA LEU A 202 -5.37 23.31 -20.77
C LEU A 202 -5.74 22.06 -21.58
N GLU A 203 -5.28 22.00 -22.80
CA GLU A 203 -5.45 20.84 -23.67
C GLU A 203 -4.34 19.81 -23.38
N MET A 204 -4.74 18.61 -23.01
CA MET A 204 -3.86 17.49 -22.73
C MET A 204 -4.56 16.19 -23.13
N SER A 205 -3.92 15.38 -23.94
CA SER A 205 -4.45 14.07 -24.30
C SER A 205 -4.46 13.11 -23.09
N PRO A 206 -5.28 12.07 -23.11
CA PRO A 206 -5.29 11.04 -22.06
C PRO A 206 -3.91 10.41 -21.81
N LYS A 207 -3.11 10.25 -22.89
CA LYS A 207 -1.75 9.69 -22.79
C LYS A 207 -0.77 10.68 -22.15
N GLU A 208 -0.85 11.97 -22.48
CA GLU A 208 -0.02 13.00 -21.84
C GLU A 208 -0.34 13.13 -20.36
N LEU A 209 -1.62 13.06 -19.97
CA LEU A 209 -2.03 13.06 -18.58
C LEU A 209 -1.51 11.80 -17.83
N TRP A 210 -1.53 10.64 -18.49
CA TRP A 210 -0.90 9.42 -17.98
C TRP A 210 0.60 9.63 -17.74
N GLU A 211 1.34 10.20 -18.69
CA GLU A 211 2.79 10.46 -18.58
C GLU A 211 3.11 11.44 -17.45
N VAL A 212 2.24 12.43 -17.20
CA VAL A 212 2.37 13.32 -16.03
C VAL A 212 2.25 12.53 -14.73
N ALA A 213 1.27 11.64 -14.63
CA ALA A 213 1.06 10.81 -13.45
C ALA A 213 2.24 9.82 -13.23
N GLU A 214 2.73 9.18 -14.30
CA GLU A 214 3.93 8.34 -14.23
C GLU A 214 5.16 9.13 -13.73
N ARG A 215 5.33 10.37 -14.23
CA ARG A 215 6.43 11.25 -13.80
C ARG A 215 6.36 11.55 -12.30
N CYS A 216 5.17 11.86 -11.79
CA CYS A 216 4.97 12.12 -10.36
C CYS A 216 5.24 10.88 -9.51
N ASN A 217 4.75 9.71 -9.91
CA ASN A 217 5.09 8.44 -9.26
C ASN A 217 6.60 8.15 -9.27
N MET A 218 7.28 8.50 -10.36
CA MET A 218 8.71 8.30 -10.48
C MET A 218 9.50 9.28 -9.57
N ILE A 219 9.04 10.50 -9.39
CA ILE A 219 9.65 11.47 -8.46
C ILE A 219 9.52 10.96 -7.01
N GLU A 220 8.35 10.45 -6.60
CA GLU A 220 8.20 9.82 -5.27
C GLU A 220 9.18 8.64 -5.09
N ARG A 221 9.34 7.82 -6.14
CA ARG A 221 10.28 6.70 -6.09
C ARG A 221 11.73 7.15 -5.95
N LEU A 222 12.15 8.14 -6.75
CA LEU A 222 13.50 8.72 -6.67
C LEU A 222 13.77 9.32 -5.29
N PHE A 223 12.78 10.01 -4.73
CA PHE A 223 12.87 10.51 -3.35
C PHE A 223 13.11 9.38 -2.34
N ASN A 224 12.31 8.31 -2.40
CA ASN A 224 12.46 7.17 -1.49
C ASN A 224 13.82 6.48 -1.64
N LEU A 225 14.32 6.32 -2.87
CA LEU A 225 15.65 5.76 -3.13
C LEU A 225 16.75 6.65 -2.53
N ARG A 226 16.62 7.96 -2.66
CA ARG A 226 17.53 8.94 -2.04
C ARG A 226 17.50 8.84 -0.51
N GLU A 227 16.34 8.64 0.10
CA GLU A 227 16.20 8.43 1.55
C GLU A 227 16.62 7.01 2.02
N GLY A 228 17.24 6.24 1.15
CA GLY A 228 17.83 4.94 1.48
C GLY A 228 16.89 3.75 1.37
N MET A 229 15.78 3.86 0.64
CA MET A 229 14.96 2.70 0.33
C MET A 229 15.75 1.68 -0.49
N LYS A 230 15.67 0.41 -0.09
CA LYS A 230 16.23 -0.72 -0.84
C LYS A 230 15.16 -1.78 -0.98
N LYS A 231 15.08 -2.41 -2.13
CA LYS A 231 14.07 -3.42 -2.47
C LYS A 231 13.77 -4.42 -1.34
N ASP A 232 14.81 -5.00 -0.76
CA ASP A 232 14.71 -6.11 0.21
C ASP A 232 14.99 -5.69 1.66
N ASP A 233 14.98 -4.39 1.96
CA ASP A 233 15.11 -3.90 3.34
C ASP A 233 13.80 -4.17 4.11
N PRO A 234 13.82 -4.92 5.22
CA PRO A 234 12.62 -5.28 5.96
C PRO A 234 11.91 -4.10 6.61
N LEU A 235 12.58 -2.97 6.81
CA LEU A 235 12.03 -1.78 7.48
C LEU A 235 11.69 -0.64 6.52
N LYS A 236 12.43 -0.51 5.44
CA LYS A 236 12.30 0.61 4.48
C LYS A 236 12.02 0.15 3.05
N GLY A 237 12.06 -1.16 2.80
CA GLY A 237 11.96 -1.73 1.46
C GLY A 237 10.53 -2.04 1.03
N GLU A 238 10.46 -2.62 -0.14
CA GLU A 238 9.22 -3.03 -0.81
C GLU A 238 8.92 -4.51 -0.50
N MET A 239 8.86 -4.80 0.81
CA MET A 239 8.68 -6.14 1.37
C MET A 239 7.40 -6.21 2.19
N LEU A 240 6.76 -7.37 2.14
CA LEU A 240 5.74 -7.75 3.11
C LEU A 240 6.40 -8.52 4.26
N VAL A 241 5.81 -8.46 5.45
CA VAL A 241 6.25 -9.24 6.60
C VAL A 241 6.02 -10.74 6.36
N ASP A 242 6.85 -11.59 6.95
CA ASP A 242 6.84 -13.05 6.73
C ASP A 242 5.49 -13.71 7.01
N ARG A 243 4.69 -13.14 7.91
CA ARG A 243 3.33 -13.64 8.23
C ARG A 243 2.42 -13.82 7.02
N TYR A 244 2.56 -13.00 5.98
CA TYR A 244 1.77 -13.14 4.76
C TYR A 244 2.05 -14.44 4.00
N PHE A 245 3.26 -14.98 4.16
CA PHE A 245 3.74 -16.16 3.44
C PHE A 245 3.69 -17.41 4.32
N ASP A 246 3.94 -17.28 5.64
CA ASP A 246 4.21 -18.40 6.53
C ASP A 246 3.03 -18.72 7.46
N GLU A 247 2.10 -17.77 7.68
CA GLU A 247 0.95 -17.96 8.55
C GLU A 247 -0.36 -17.98 7.76
N PRO A 248 -1.13 -19.07 7.72
CA PRO A 248 -2.40 -19.12 7.02
C PRO A 248 -3.45 -18.20 7.65
N CYS A 249 -4.29 -17.59 6.82
CA CYS A 249 -5.43 -16.81 7.28
C CYS A 249 -6.36 -17.69 8.12
N ARG A 250 -6.72 -17.27 9.33
CA ARG A 250 -7.52 -18.07 10.27
C ARG A 250 -9.00 -17.71 10.26
N LEU A 251 -9.33 -16.50 9.85
CA LEU A 251 -10.68 -15.94 9.89
C LEU A 251 -11.03 -15.33 8.54
N GLY A 252 -12.29 -15.26 8.23
CA GLY A 252 -12.81 -14.66 7.00
C GLY A 252 -13.82 -15.54 6.29
N ALA A 253 -14.10 -15.24 5.04
CA ALA A 253 -14.92 -16.08 4.21
C ALA A 253 -14.31 -17.47 4.00
N PRO A 254 -15.10 -18.52 3.78
CA PRO A 254 -14.59 -19.90 3.68
C PRO A 254 -13.49 -20.10 2.63
N ASP A 255 -13.50 -19.30 1.57
CA ASP A 255 -12.53 -19.34 0.47
C ASP A 255 -11.24 -18.55 0.77
N VAL A 256 -11.21 -17.80 1.88
CA VAL A 256 -10.05 -17.05 2.36
C VAL A 256 -9.33 -17.80 3.49
N VAL A 257 -10.06 -18.57 4.29
CA VAL A 257 -9.49 -19.33 5.39
C VAL A 257 -8.46 -20.34 4.86
N GLY A 258 -7.26 -20.33 5.43
CA GLY A 258 -6.14 -21.15 4.99
C GLY A 258 -5.25 -20.51 3.91
N ALA A 259 -5.62 -19.34 3.37
CA ALA A 259 -4.83 -18.67 2.37
C ALA A 259 -3.50 -18.15 2.94
N THR A 260 -2.45 -18.26 2.13
CA THR A 260 -1.15 -17.62 2.28
C THR A 260 -0.70 -17.12 0.91
N LEU A 261 0.17 -16.13 0.87
CA LEU A 261 0.83 -15.76 -0.37
C LEU A 261 1.92 -16.78 -0.73
N ASP A 262 2.03 -17.09 -2.01
CA ASP A 262 3.18 -17.82 -2.53
C ASP A 262 4.35 -16.85 -2.70
N ARG A 263 5.41 -17.02 -1.91
CA ARG A 263 6.58 -16.13 -1.90
C ARG A 263 7.24 -16.02 -3.26
N LYS A 264 7.40 -17.12 -3.98
CA LYS A 264 8.04 -17.13 -5.30
C LYS A 264 7.19 -16.37 -6.32
N LYS A 265 5.89 -16.64 -6.37
CA LYS A 265 4.98 -15.94 -7.29
C LYS A 265 4.87 -14.45 -6.96
N PHE A 266 4.93 -14.10 -5.67
CA PHE A 266 4.93 -12.70 -5.25
C PHE A 266 6.19 -11.98 -5.74
N GLU A 267 7.37 -12.60 -5.63
CA GLU A 267 8.63 -12.05 -6.13
C GLU A 267 8.64 -11.89 -7.66
N GLU A 268 8.09 -12.88 -8.38
CA GLU A 268 7.92 -12.81 -9.84
C GLU A 268 7.00 -11.64 -10.22
N MET A 269 5.87 -11.48 -9.53
CA MET A 269 4.93 -10.37 -9.74
C MET A 269 5.55 -9.01 -9.40
N ARG A 270 6.36 -8.91 -8.34
CA ARG A 270 7.10 -7.69 -7.97
C ARG A 270 8.12 -7.33 -9.06
N ALA A 271 8.83 -8.31 -9.60
CA ALA A 271 9.77 -8.08 -10.69
C ALA A 271 9.07 -7.60 -11.97
N GLU A 272 7.91 -8.17 -12.30
CA GLU A 272 7.08 -7.73 -13.41
C GLU A 272 6.58 -6.28 -13.21
N PHE A 273 6.18 -5.93 -11.99
CA PHE A 273 5.79 -4.55 -11.66
C PHE A 273 6.92 -3.55 -11.90
N TYR A 274 8.16 -3.89 -11.53
CA TYR A 274 9.32 -3.04 -11.82
C TYR A 274 9.53 -2.86 -13.33
N GLN A 275 9.34 -3.90 -14.13
CA GLN A 275 9.43 -3.79 -15.58
C GLN A 275 8.37 -2.83 -16.14
N HIS A 276 7.13 -2.93 -15.71
CA HIS A 276 6.07 -2.00 -16.12
C HIS A 276 6.37 -0.56 -15.71
N LYS A 277 6.97 -0.37 -14.55
CA LYS A 277 7.39 0.95 -14.04
C LYS A 277 8.64 1.50 -14.75
N GLY A 278 9.30 0.69 -15.57
CA GLY A 278 10.55 1.06 -16.26
C GLY A 278 11.76 1.10 -15.34
N CYS A 279 11.77 0.23 -14.34
CA CYS A 279 12.86 0.02 -13.40
C CYS A 279 13.63 -1.29 -13.71
N ASP A 280 14.84 -1.40 -13.19
CA ASP A 280 15.61 -2.64 -13.21
C ASP A 280 15.11 -3.66 -12.14
N LYS A 281 15.80 -4.81 -12.03
CA LYS A 281 15.47 -5.88 -11.07
C LYS A 281 15.53 -5.46 -9.59
N ASP A 282 16.22 -4.40 -9.28
CA ASP A 282 16.36 -3.85 -7.93
C ASP A 282 15.43 -2.65 -7.68
N GLY A 283 14.57 -2.38 -8.66
CA GLY A 283 13.58 -1.31 -8.60
C GLY A 283 14.19 0.08 -8.85
N ILE A 284 15.41 0.15 -9.39
CA ILE A 284 16.04 1.42 -9.75
C ILE A 284 15.54 1.86 -11.13
N PRO A 285 15.10 3.12 -11.31
CA PRO A 285 14.68 3.62 -12.61
C PRO A 285 15.81 3.53 -13.64
N THR A 286 15.49 3.04 -14.86
CA THR A 286 16.48 2.98 -15.92
C THR A 286 16.73 4.35 -16.53
N PRO A 287 17.95 4.65 -17.06
CA PRO A 287 18.24 5.91 -17.75
C PRO A 287 17.29 6.20 -18.90
N GLN A 288 16.82 5.15 -19.60
CA GLN A 288 15.83 5.27 -20.66
C GLN A 288 14.48 5.78 -20.11
N THR A 289 14.04 5.27 -18.96
CA THR A 289 12.80 5.70 -18.30
C THR A 289 12.91 7.14 -17.82
N LEU A 290 14.03 7.51 -17.18
CA LEU A 290 14.27 8.88 -16.74
C LEU A 290 14.24 9.85 -17.93
N LYS A 291 14.87 9.49 -19.04
CA LYS A 291 14.83 10.29 -20.27
C LYS A 291 13.41 10.43 -20.82
N ARG A 292 12.65 9.33 -20.92
CA ARG A 292 11.25 9.37 -21.39
C ARG A 292 10.38 10.29 -20.54
N LEU A 293 10.62 10.33 -19.24
CA LEU A 293 9.85 11.13 -18.30
C LEU A 293 10.41 12.55 -18.08
N GLY A 294 11.52 12.93 -18.74
CA GLY A 294 12.16 14.25 -18.58
C GLY A 294 12.79 14.43 -17.19
N LEU A 295 13.35 13.35 -16.63
CA LEU A 295 13.93 13.28 -15.30
C LEU A 295 15.43 12.96 -15.32
N GLU A 296 16.12 13.21 -16.45
CA GLU A 296 17.55 12.88 -16.62
C GLU A 296 18.45 13.58 -15.61
N ALA A 297 18.04 14.73 -15.11
CA ALA A 297 18.79 15.44 -14.08
C ALA A 297 18.99 14.60 -12.80
N PHE A 298 18.16 13.61 -12.58
CA PHE A 298 18.20 12.71 -11.41
C PHE A 298 18.96 11.41 -11.65
N ASP A 299 19.48 11.16 -12.85
CA ASP A 299 20.19 9.92 -13.22
C ASP A 299 21.42 9.63 -12.36
N ASN A 300 22.05 10.67 -11.83
CA ASN A 300 23.24 10.57 -10.97
C ASN A 300 22.94 10.73 -9.46
N GLU A 301 21.70 11.00 -9.05
CA GLU A 301 21.37 11.26 -7.65
C GLU A 301 21.22 10.00 -6.78
N PRO A 302 20.70 8.86 -7.27
CA PRO A 302 20.61 7.64 -6.47
C PRO A 302 21.96 7.07 -6.03
N ALA A 303 23.05 7.45 -6.71
CA ALA A 303 24.40 6.97 -6.42
C ALA A 303 25.21 7.92 -5.52
N ARG A 304 24.66 9.08 -5.14
CA ARG A 304 25.36 10.11 -4.34
C ARG A 304 24.94 10.18 -2.88
N LEU A 305 24.11 9.27 -2.43
CA LEU A 305 23.67 9.11 -1.05
C LEU A 305 23.97 7.67 -0.58
#